data_72931c54458d6637e29a6e58e0a6a8d9
#
_entry.id   72931c54458d6637e29a6e58e0a6a8d9
#
_cell.length_a   1.000
_cell.length_b   1.000
_cell.length_c   1.000
_cell.angle_alpha   90.00
_cell.angle_beta   90.00
_cell.angle_gamma   90.00
#
_symmetry.space_group_name_H-M   'P 1'
#
loop_
_entity.id
_entity.type
_entity.pdbx_description
1 polymer ?
#
loop_
_entity_poly.entity_id
_entity_poly.type
_entity_poly.pdbx_seq_one_letter_code
_entity_poly.pdbx_strand_id
1 'polypeptide(L)'
;MENSNKTFIQKYKPQYLNDFGFDNKFISVVKTFIEIDNLNVLFIGNNSSGKTTLLYCLIREYYGSSINIENNKDILLINSICEQGINFFRNEMKSFCQSHCSIYGKKKMVIVDDLDLINEQSQQIFRNYIDKYENNIMFVSVCTN
;
A
#
# COMPACT_ATOMS: atom_id res chain seq x y z
N MET A 1 -25.74 -12.60 11.36
CA MET A 1 -26.49 -11.34 11.61
C MET A 1 -25.52 -10.23 12.01
N GLU A 2 -24.67 -9.74 11.09
CA GLU A 2 -23.65 -8.67 11.37
C GLU A 2 -23.75 -7.51 10.37
N ASN A 3 -24.95 -7.04 10.05
CA ASN A 3 -25.10 -6.02 9.00
C ASN A 3 -25.87 -4.75 9.40
N SER A 4 -26.10 -4.49 10.70
CA SER A 4 -27.02 -3.43 11.11
C SER A 4 -26.38 -2.07 11.48
N ASN A 5 -25.04 -1.92 11.50
CA ASN A 5 -24.41 -0.67 11.94
C ASN A 5 -23.33 -0.09 11.00
N LYS A 6 -23.20 -0.58 9.78
CA LYS A 6 -22.25 0.05 8.82
C LYS A 6 -22.89 1.29 8.20
N THR A 7 -22.15 2.41 8.18
CA THR A 7 -22.57 3.61 7.46
C THR A 7 -22.71 3.30 5.97
N PHE A 8 -23.52 4.10 5.23
CA PHE A 8 -23.71 3.93 3.80
C PHE A 8 -22.37 3.88 3.03
N ILE A 9 -21.44 4.76 3.37
CA ILE A 9 -20.08 4.80 2.78
C ILE A 9 -19.33 3.50 3.04
N GLN A 10 -19.38 2.97 4.24
CA GLN A 10 -18.72 1.70 4.58
C GLN A 10 -19.33 0.50 3.87
N LYS A 11 -20.64 0.52 3.66
CA LYS A 11 -21.39 -0.55 2.98
C LYS A 11 -21.02 -0.66 1.49
N TYR A 12 -20.81 0.48 0.82
CA TYR A 12 -20.57 0.56 -0.62
C TYR A 12 -19.12 0.87 -0.98
N LYS A 13 -18.22 0.87 0.01
CA LYS A 13 -16.78 1.06 -0.25
C LYS A 13 -16.25 -0.09 -1.13
N PRO A 14 -15.61 0.20 -2.27
CA PRO A 14 -14.99 -0.83 -3.11
C PRO A 14 -14.06 -1.75 -2.30
N GLN A 15 -14.16 -3.04 -2.53
CA GLN A 15 -13.33 -4.05 -1.87
C GLN A 15 -12.29 -4.63 -2.83
N TYR A 16 -12.61 -4.70 -4.12
CA TYR A 16 -11.80 -5.26 -5.19
C TYR A 16 -11.65 -4.28 -6.35
N LEU A 17 -10.66 -4.51 -7.20
CA LEU A 17 -10.41 -3.66 -8.37
C LEU A 17 -11.62 -3.58 -9.31
N ASN A 18 -12.39 -4.66 -9.43
CA ASN A 18 -13.57 -4.70 -10.29
C ASN A 18 -14.76 -3.90 -9.76
N ASP A 19 -14.75 -3.51 -8.47
CA ASP A 19 -15.80 -2.67 -7.87
C ASP A 19 -15.65 -1.19 -8.25
N PHE A 20 -14.49 -0.82 -8.83
CA PHE A 20 -14.28 0.52 -9.37
C PHE A 20 -14.76 0.60 -10.81
N GLY A 21 -15.22 1.76 -11.23
CA GLY A 21 -15.57 2.03 -12.64
C GLY A 21 -14.35 2.31 -13.53
N PHE A 22 -13.23 1.62 -13.30
CA PHE A 22 -12.02 1.79 -14.10
C PHE A 22 -12.15 1.10 -15.47
N ASP A 23 -11.39 1.61 -16.46
CA ASP A 23 -11.24 0.94 -17.75
C ASP A 23 -10.61 -0.46 -17.55
N ASN A 24 -11.13 -1.43 -18.29
CA ASN A 24 -10.63 -2.82 -18.28
C ASN A 24 -9.12 -2.90 -18.58
N LYS A 25 -8.58 -2.00 -19.40
CA LYS A 25 -7.14 -1.92 -19.68
C LYS A 25 -6.34 -1.58 -18.42
N PHE A 26 -6.80 -0.61 -17.64
CA PHE A 26 -6.15 -0.26 -16.38
C PHE A 26 -6.17 -1.44 -15.40
N ILE A 27 -7.33 -2.08 -15.24
CA ILE A 27 -7.47 -3.25 -14.37
C ILE A 27 -6.53 -4.38 -14.79
N SER A 28 -6.43 -4.67 -16.10
CA SER A 28 -5.55 -5.72 -16.61
C SER A 28 -4.07 -5.42 -16.36
N VAL A 29 -3.64 -4.16 -16.54
CA VAL A 29 -2.26 -3.75 -16.26
C VAL A 29 -1.93 -3.94 -14.79
N VAL A 30 -2.80 -3.49 -13.88
CA VAL A 30 -2.60 -3.64 -12.44
C VAL A 30 -2.55 -5.12 -12.04
N LYS A 31 -3.43 -5.96 -12.58
CA LYS A 31 -3.40 -7.41 -12.34
C LYS A 31 -2.11 -8.06 -12.83
N THR A 32 -1.59 -7.63 -13.97
CA THR A 32 -0.29 -8.10 -14.48
C THR A 32 0.84 -7.77 -13.50
N PHE A 33 0.89 -6.54 -12.95
CA PHE A 33 1.88 -6.17 -11.93
C PHE A 33 1.78 -7.03 -10.66
N ILE A 34 0.56 -7.37 -10.27
CA ILE A 34 0.31 -8.28 -9.13
C ILE A 34 0.82 -9.69 -9.44
N GLU A 35 0.56 -10.21 -10.63
CA GLU A 35 0.94 -11.57 -11.07
C GLU A 35 2.46 -11.75 -11.19
N ILE A 36 3.18 -10.71 -11.62
CA ILE A 36 4.65 -10.75 -11.73
C ILE A 36 5.37 -10.38 -10.44
N ASP A 37 4.63 -10.21 -9.32
CA ASP A 37 5.18 -9.78 -8.02
C ASP A 37 6.02 -8.49 -8.09
N ASN A 38 5.60 -7.53 -8.91
CA ASN A 38 6.31 -6.26 -9.10
C ASN A 38 5.34 -5.07 -9.06
N LEU A 39 4.70 -4.87 -7.93
CA LEU A 39 3.77 -3.77 -7.70
C LEU A 39 4.49 -2.56 -7.07
N ASN A 40 5.51 -2.03 -7.75
CA ASN A 40 6.18 -0.78 -7.35
C ASN A 40 5.51 0.38 -8.09
N VAL A 41 4.55 1.05 -7.42
CA VAL A 41 3.71 2.07 -8.05
C VAL A 41 3.53 3.31 -7.18
N LEU A 42 3.41 4.45 -7.83
CA LEU A 42 3.04 5.71 -7.24
C LEU A 42 1.72 6.19 -7.85
N PHE A 43 0.69 6.34 -7.02
CA PHE A 43 -0.59 6.92 -7.42
C PHE A 43 -0.62 8.42 -7.15
N ILE A 44 -0.81 9.19 -8.20
CA ILE A 44 -0.90 10.65 -8.13
C ILE A 44 -2.32 11.08 -8.48
N GLY A 45 -2.89 11.99 -7.72
CA GLY A 45 -4.21 12.54 -8.02
C GLY A 45 -4.77 13.41 -6.92
N ASN A 46 -5.85 14.10 -7.22
CA ASN A 46 -6.51 15.03 -6.30
C ASN A 46 -7.01 14.33 -5.03
N ASN A 47 -7.19 15.11 -3.96
CA ASN A 47 -7.83 14.62 -2.75
C ASN A 47 -9.20 14.01 -3.04
N SER A 48 -9.56 12.98 -2.29
CA SER A 48 -10.83 12.26 -2.43
C SER A 48 -11.07 11.57 -3.79
N SER A 49 -10.03 11.38 -4.62
CA SER A 49 -10.13 10.65 -5.89
C SER A 49 -10.17 9.12 -5.74
N GLY A 50 -10.14 8.61 -4.52
CA GLY A 50 -10.21 7.18 -4.25
C GLY A 50 -8.85 6.45 -4.19
N LYS A 51 -7.71 7.16 -4.18
CA LYS A 51 -6.36 6.59 -4.14
C LYS A 51 -6.15 5.63 -2.97
N THR A 52 -6.46 6.07 -1.76
CA THR A 52 -6.33 5.25 -0.54
C THR A 52 -7.25 4.03 -0.61
N THR A 53 -8.46 4.17 -1.15
CA THR A 53 -9.37 3.03 -1.34
C THR A 53 -8.81 2.03 -2.34
N LEU A 54 -8.24 2.51 -3.45
CA LEU A 54 -7.57 1.67 -4.45
C LEU A 54 -6.38 0.93 -3.83
N LEU A 55 -5.58 1.61 -3.04
CA LEU A 55 -4.43 1.02 -2.32
C LEU A 55 -4.87 -0.17 -1.44
N TYR A 56 -5.94 -0.03 -0.65
CA TYR A 56 -6.46 -1.14 0.14
C TYR A 56 -7.01 -2.29 -0.71
N CYS A 57 -7.57 -2.01 -1.88
CA CYS A 57 -8.00 -3.06 -2.80
C CYS A 57 -6.83 -3.82 -3.39
N LEU A 58 -5.73 -3.14 -3.76
CA LEU A 58 -4.49 -3.78 -4.23
C LEU A 58 -3.91 -4.75 -3.20
N ILE A 59 -3.89 -4.35 -1.94
CA ILE A 59 -3.41 -5.22 -0.86
C ILE A 59 -4.26 -6.49 -0.76
N ARG A 60 -5.58 -6.36 -0.84
CA ARG A 60 -6.49 -7.52 -0.80
C ARG A 60 -6.36 -8.40 -2.04
N GLU A 61 -6.19 -7.83 -3.22
CA GLU A 61 -5.95 -8.59 -4.44
C GLU A 61 -4.64 -9.38 -4.36
N TYR A 62 -3.60 -8.78 -3.78
CA TYR A 62 -2.29 -9.43 -3.67
C TYR A 62 -2.25 -10.50 -2.58
N TYR A 63 -2.66 -10.20 -1.36
CA TYR A 63 -2.54 -11.12 -0.22
C TYR A 63 -3.80 -11.97 0.02
N GLY A 64 -4.93 -11.61 -0.55
CA GLY A 64 -6.22 -12.25 -0.32
C GLY A 64 -7.16 -11.44 0.56
N SER A 65 -8.47 -11.72 0.46
CA SER A 65 -9.54 -10.95 1.09
C SER A 65 -9.58 -11.01 2.61
N SER A 66 -9.03 -12.05 3.21
CA SER A 66 -9.05 -12.29 4.67
C SER A 66 -7.95 -11.54 5.43
N ILE A 67 -7.09 -10.79 4.72
CA ILE A 67 -5.94 -10.14 5.35
C ILE A 67 -6.38 -8.97 6.25
N ASN A 68 -5.86 -8.94 7.47
CA ASN A 68 -5.96 -7.78 8.34
C ASN A 68 -4.78 -6.84 8.04
N ILE A 69 -5.04 -5.75 7.32
CA ILE A 69 -4.01 -4.84 6.83
C ILE A 69 -3.29 -4.13 7.97
N GLU A 70 -4.01 -3.73 9.01
CA GLU A 70 -3.47 -2.90 10.11
C GLU A 70 -2.53 -3.69 11.05
N ASN A 71 -2.74 -4.99 11.18
CA ASN A 71 -1.98 -5.84 12.10
C ASN A 71 -1.18 -6.95 11.39
N ASN A 72 -0.83 -6.73 10.13
CA ASN A 72 -0.07 -7.73 9.37
C ASN A 72 1.43 -7.47 9.44
N LYS A 73 2.21 -8.52 9.75
CA LYS A 73 3.69 -8.45 9.84
C LYS A 73 4.38 -8.24 8.51
N ASP A 74 3.68 -8.51 7.40
CA ASP A 74 4.22 -8.41 6.05
C ASP A 74 3.82 -7.11 5.34
N ILE A 75 3.04 -6.25 6.03
CA ILE A 75 2.60 -4.97 5.52
C ILE A 75 3.04 -3.87 6.49
N LEU A 76 3.83 -2.93 6.01
CA LEU A 76 4.19 -1.72 6.73
C LEU A 76 3.40 -0.54 6.15
N LEU A 77 2.39 -0.08 6.89
CA LEU A 77 1.59 1.08 6.52
C LEU A 77 2.15 2.34 7.18
N ILE A 78 2.59 3.28 6.37
CA ILE A 78 3.07 4.60 6.77
C ILE A 78 2.05 5.61 6.28
N ASN A 79 1.41 6.30 7.22
CA ASN A 79 0.46 7.37 6.91
C ASN A 79 0.87 8.67 7.61
N SER A 80 0.37 9.79 7.10
CA SER A 80 0.69 11.13 7.61
C SER A 80 0.20 11.40 9.04
N ILE A 81 -0.77 10.61 9.52
CA ILE A 81 -1.35 10.77 10.85
C ILE A 81 -0.35 10.35 11.94
N CYS A 82 0.50 9.39 11.63
CA CYS A 82 1.61 9.03 12.48
C CYS A 82 2.79 9.93 12.10
N GLU A 83 3.11 10.93 12.91
CA GLU A 83 4.35 11.71 12.79
C GLU A 83 5.56 10.79 12.94
N GLN A 84 5.84 10.07 11.87
CA GLN A 84 6.97 9.15 11.80
C GLN A 84 8.25 9.99 11.65
N GLY A 85 8.95 10.17 12.76
CA GLY A 85 10.26 10.83 12.74
C GLY A 85 11.27 10.07 11.89
N ILE A 86 12.36 10.75 11.50
CA ILE A 86 13.45 10.18 10.69
C ILE A 86 14.01 8.86 11.28
N ASN A 87 13.95 8.70 12.60
CA ASN A 87 14.42 7.49 13.29
C ASN A 87 13.57 6.26 12.98
N PHE A 88 12.26 6.43 12.74
CA PHE A 88 11.39 5.36 12.28
C PHE A 88 11.88 4.82 10.92
N PHE A 89 12.10 5.70 9.97
CA PHE A 89 12.58 5.31 8.64
C PHE A 89 13.97 4.65 8.69
N ARG A 90 14.83 5.05 9.62
CA ARG A 90 16.16 4.47 9.77
C ARG A 90 16.17 3.10 10.45
N ASN A 91 15.34 2.90 11.45
CA ASN A 91 15.40 1.73 12.33
C ASN A 91 14.28 0.72 12.03
N GLU A 92 13.02 1.12 12.16
CA GLU A 92 11.90 0.21 12.02
C GLU A 92 11.71 -0.24 10.57
N MET A 93 11.75 0.68 9.64
CA MET A 93 11.66 0.36 8.23
C MET A 93 12.83 -0.53 7.78
N LYS A 94 14.06 -0.28 8.30
CA LYS A 94 15.21 -1.13 8.03
C LYS A 94 14.99 -2.56 8.51
N SER A 95 14.54 -2.72 9.74
CA SER A 95 14.25 -4.04 10.33
C SER A 95 13.15 -4.76 9.56
N PHE A 96 12.11 -4.04 9.15
CA PHE A 96 11.04 -4.57 8.31
C PHE A 96 11.58 -5.06 6.96
N CYS A 97 12.40 -4.26 6.28
CA CYS A 97 12.96 -4.59 4.98
C CYS A 97 13.95 -5.75 5.02
N GLN A 98 14.62 -5.98 6.13
CA GLN A 98 15.59 -7.06 6.29
C GLN A 98 14.95 -8.41 6.68
N SER A 99 13.73 -8.41 7.18
CA SER A 99 13.02 -9.62 7.55
C SER A 99 12.30 -10.26 6.36
N HIS A 100 12.17 -11.58 6.38
CA HIS A 100 11.49 -12.32 5.32
C HIS A 100 9.95 -12.21 5.45
N CYS A 101 9.25 -12.39 4.31
CA CYS A 101 7.80 -12.49 4.30
C CYS A 101 7.35 -13.78 5.00
N SER A 102 6.30 -13.69 5.82
CA SER A 102 5.74 -14.87 6.49
C SER A 102 4.89 -15.72 5.57
N ILE A 103 4.39 -15.14 4.47
CA ILE A 103 3.56 -15.83 3.48
C ILE A 103 4.48 -16.37 2.37
N TYR A 104 4.51 -17.68 2.22
CA TYR A 104 5.33 -18.35 1.20
C TYR A 104 4.94 -17.87 -0.22
N GLY A 105 5.93 -17.54 -1.04
CA GLY A 105 5.74 -17.11 -2.41
C GLY A 105 5.21 -15.68 -2.56
N LYS A 106 5.18 -14.88 -1.47
CA LYS A 106 4.78 -13.47 -1.51
C LYS A 106 5.92 -12.57 -1.05
N LYS A 107 5.93 -11.34 -1.55
CA LYS A 107 6.82 -10.27 -1.07
C LYS A 107 6.14 -9.49 0.05
N LYS A 108 6.93 -8.83 0.88
CA LYS A 108 6.43 -7.81 1.81
C LYS A 108 6.04 -6.55 1.07
N MET A 109 5.19 -5.74 1.68
CA MET A 109 4.72 -4.49 1.09
C MET A 109 4.92 -3.32 2.05
N VAL A 110 5.58 -2.28 1.57
CA VAL A 110 5.67 -0.97 2.23
C VAL A 110 4.70 -0.03 1.52
N ILE A 111 3.83 0.58 2.29
CA ILE A 111 2.77 1.43 1.80
C ILE A 111 2.95 2.81 2.41
N VAL A 112 3.01 3.83 1.57
CA VAL A 112 3.10 5.22 2.01
C VAL A 112 1.88 5.96 1.49
N ASP A 113 0.96 6.27 2.39
CA ASP A 113 -0.18 7.14 2.10
C ASP A 113 0.23 8.59 2.40
N ASP A 114 -0.10 9.52 1.50
CA ASP A 114 0.28 10.93 1.57
C ASP A 114 1.82 11.17 1.62
N LEU A 115 2.54 10.64 0.63
CA LEU A 115 4.01 10.76 0.51
C LEU A 115 4.49 12.23 0.53
N ASP A 116 3.69 13.15 0.03
CA ASP A 116 3.95 14.59 -0.02
C ASP A 116 3.94 15.27 1.36
N LEU A 117 3.36 14.65 2.38
CA LEU A 117 3.37 15.15 3.75
C LEU A 117 4.60 14.68 4.57
N ILE A 118 5.37 13.74 4.03
CA ILE A 118 6.60 13.25 4.66
C ILE A 118 7.73 14.24 4.38
N ASN A 119 8.55 14.55 5.38
CA ASN A 119 9.66 15.48 5.22
C ASN A 119 10.72 14.96 4.21
N GLU A 120 11.44 15.88 3.57
CA GLU A 120 12.40 15.56 2.50
C GLU A 120 13.49 14.56 2.93
N GLN A 121 13.97 14.64 4.17
CA GLN A 121 15.00 13.72 4.66
C GLN A 121 14.47 12.29 4.76
N SER A 122 13.22 12.12 5.18
CA SER A 122 12.56 10.81 5.25
C SER A 122 12.24 10.28 3.85
N GLN A 123 11.85 11.15 2.91
CA GLN A 123 11.66 10.79 1.50
C GLN A 123 12.97 10.30 0.87
N GLN A 124 14.10 10.96 1.17
CA GLN A 124 15.42 10.53 0.70
C GLN A 124 15.80 9.13 1.22
N ILE A 125 15.51 8.86 2.50
CA ILE A 125 15.75 7.54 3.08
C ILE A 125 14.82 6.50 2.42
N PHE A 126 13.56 6.83 2.22
CA PHE A 126 12.60 5.96 1.55
C PHE A 126 13.05 5.59 0.14
N ARG A 127 13.52 6.56 -0.64
CA ARG A 127 14.09 6.33 -1.97
C ARG A 127 15.26 5.33 -1.93
N ASN A 128 16.19 5.50 -0.98
CA ASN A 128 17.32 4.58 -0.84
C ASN A 128 16.87 3.15 -0.50
N TYR A 129 15.75 2.99 0.22
CA TYR A 129 15.18 1.67 0.48
C TYR A 129 14.53 1.04 -0.75
N ILE A 130 13.84 1.83 -1.58
CA ILE A 130 13.32 1.34 -2.85
C ILE A 130 14.45 0.77 -3.68
N ASP A 131 15.51 1.56 -3.93
CA ASP A 131 16.66 1.15 -4.75
C ASP A 131 17.34 -0.12 -4.21
N LYS A 132 17.37 -0.29 -2.88
CA LYS A 132 18.07 -1.41 -2.24
C LYS A 132 17.24 -2.69 -2.17
N TYR A 133 15.92 -2.58 -1.99
CA TYR A 133 15.05 -3.71 -1.65
C TYR A 133 13.95 -4.01 -2.68
N GLU A 134 13.93 -3.35 -3.84
CA GLU A 134 12.91 -3.51 -4.90
C GLU A 134 12.67 -4.97 -5.34
N ASN A 135 13.72 -5.81 -5.24
CA ASN A 135 13.60 -7.21 -5.59
C ASN A 135 12.82 -8.06 -4.57
N ASN A 136 12.82 -7.64 -3.30
CA ASN A 136 12.28 -8.43 -2.19
C ASN A 136 11.03 -7.81 -1.56
N ILE A 137 10.80 -6.52 -1.79
CA ILE A 137 9.73 -5.74 -1.19
C ILE A 137 9.03 -4.94 -2.29
N MET A 138 7.73 -4.84 -2.21
CA MET A 138 6.93 -3.96 -3.04
C MET A 138 6.69 -2.63 -2.32
N PHE A 139 6.83 -1.53 -3.05
CA PHE A 139 6.64 -0.18 -2.56
C PHE A 139 5.46 0.47 -3.27
N VAL A 140 4.39 0.72 -2.53
CA VAL A 140 3.19 1.37 -3.05
C VAL A 140 3.02 2.71 -2.35
N SER A 141 2.98 3.78 -3.12
CA SER A 141 2.89 5.13 -2.59
C SER A 141 1.74 5.90 -3.20
N VAL A 142 1.21 6.83 -2.43
CA VAL A 142 0.13 7.72 -2.83
C VAL A 142 0.54 9.16 -2.53
N CYS A 143 0.29 10.07 -3.45
CA CYS A 143 0.47 11.51 -3.23
C CYS A 143 -0.59 12.34 -3.94
N THR A 144 -0.66 13.62 -3.62
CA THR A 144 -1.59 14.57 -4.23
C THR A 144 -0.97 15.33 -5.40
N ASN A 145 0.34 15.51 -5.38
CA ASN A 145 1.13 16.22 -6.41
C ASN A 145 2.42 15.46 -6.73
#